data_48e60457d2f0974c1989802373d4b455
#
_entry.id   48e60457d2f0974c1989802373d4b455
#
_cell.length_a   1.000
_cell.length_b   1.000
_cell.length_c   1.000
_cell.angle_alpha   90.00
_cell.angle_beta   90.00
_cell.angle_gamma   90.00
#
_symmetry.space_group_name_H-M   'P 1'
#
loop_
_entity.id
_entity.type
_entity.pdbx_description
1 polymer ?
#
loop_
_entity_poly.entity_id
_entity_poly.type
_entity_poly.pdbx_seq_one_letter_code
_entity_poly.pdbx_strand_id
1 'polypeptide(L)'
;MKTVNWGIVGCGNVCERKSGPAMYKTPHSALAAVMRRDAEKVADFARRHNVPKSYTDAAALIADPEVDIVYVATPPGTHRELAVQALEAGKPVYVEKPMAMNHAECLEMIAAAEKAGQKLFVAYYRRALPYFLKVKELLDGGSVGQPLTCLLYTS
;
A
#
# COMPACT_ATOMS: atom_id res chain seq x y z
N MET A 1 -1.96 -4.40 -22.32
CA MET A 1 -1.83 -3.53 -21.14
C MET A 1 -0.45 -3.79 -20.53
N LYS A 2 0.30 -2.77 -20.09
CA LYS A 2 1.60 -2.96 -19.42
C LYS A 2 1.37 -3.64 -18.07
N THR A 3 2.24 -4.59 -17.68
CA THR A 3 2.26 -5.15 -16.33
C THR A 3 2.82 -4.13 -15.35
N VAL A 4 2.16 -3.95 -14.21
CA VAL A 4 2.62 -3.09 -13.10
C VAL A 4 3.45 -3.94 -12.14
N ASN A 5 4.69 -3.54 -11.92
CA ASN A 5 5.64 -4.22 -11.05
C ASN A 5 5.66 -3.57 -9.66
N TRP A 6 5.24 -4.32 -8.66
CA TRP A 6 5.20 -3.87 -7.26
C TRP A 6 6.52 -4.13 -6.53
N GLY A 7 6.94 -3.15 -5.74
CA GLY A 7 7.95 -3.33 -4.71
C GLY A 7 7.33 -3.21 -3.32
N ILE A 8 7.49 -4.21 -2.45
CA ILE A 8 6.98 -4.17 -1.07
C ILE A 8 8.09 -3.76 -0.12
N VAL A 9 7.92 -2.64 0.57
CA VAL A 9 8.75 -2.23 1.72
C VAL A 9 8.05 -2.67 2.99
N GLY A 10 8.64 -3.64 3.70
CA GLY A 10 8.07 -4.22 4.92
C GLY A 10 7.22 -5.47 4.67
N CYS A 11 7.76 -6.50 3.98
CA CYS A 11 7.05 -7.75 3.74
C CYS A 11 6.86 -8.56 5.04
N GLY A 12 5.84 -8.21 5.80
CA GLY A 12 5.41 -8.87 7.04
C GLY A 12 4.12 -9.67 6.90
N ASN A 13 3.46 -9.98 8.03
CA ASN A 13 2.26 -10.83 8.06
C ASN A 13 1.11 -10.38 7.14
N VAL A 14 0.92 -9.08 6.96
CA VAL A 14 -0.13 -8.55 6.06
C VAL A 14 0.17 -8.98 4.62
N CYS A 15 1.45 -8.92 4.23
CA CYS A 15 1.89 -9.29 2.88
C CYS A 15 1.86 -10.80 2.65
N GLU A 16 2.03 -11.62 3.70
CA GLU A 16 1.95 -13.07 3.58
C GLU A 16 0.58 -13.57 3.12
N ARG A 17 -0.47 -13.04 3.71
CA ARG A 17 -1.82 -13.62 3.58
C ARG A 17 -2.78 -12.78 2.75
N LYS A 18 -2.55 -11.47 2.64
CA LYS A 18 -3.50 -10.53 2.02
C LYS A 18 -2.91 -9.83 0.80
N SER A 19 -2.04 -8.83 1.01
CA SER A 19 -1.61 -7.94 -0.07
C SER A 19 -0.62 -8.58 -1.04
N GLY A 20 0.34 -9.36 -0.57
CA GLY A 20 1.31 -10.03 -1.44
C GLY A 20 0.65 -10.91 -2.51
N PRO A 21 -0.17 -11.91 -2.11
CA PRO A 21 -0.90 -12.73 -3.07
C PRO A 21 -1.78 -11.95 -4.05
N ALA A 22 -2.40 -10.85 -3.64
CA ALA A 22 -3.20 -10.02 -4.52
C ALA A 22 -2.37 -9.39 -5.65
N MET A 23 -1.14 -8.96 -5.34
CA MET A 23 -0.26 -8.28 -6.30
C MET A 23 0.22 -9.19 -7.44
N TYR A 24 0.39 -10.50 -7.22
CA TYR A 24 0.81 -11.41 -8.29
C TYR A 24 -0.31 -12.31 -8.85
N LYS A 25 -1.51 -12.31 -8.24
CA LYS A 25 -2.70 -13.02 -8.77
C LYS A 25 -3.59 -12.14 -9.64
N THR A 26 -3.43 -10.83 -9.56
CA THR A 26 -4.22 -9.89 -10.36
C THR A 26 -3.66 -9.82 -11.79
N PRO A 27 -4.50 -9.87 -12.84
CA PRO A 27 -4.04 -9.69 -14.21
C PRO A 27 -3.28 -8.37 -14.38
N HIS A 28 -2.18 -8.42 -15.16
CA HIS A 28 -1.31 -7.26 -15.41
C HIS A 28 -0.65 -6.67 -14.16
N SER A 29 -0.41 -7.50 -13.15
CA SER A 29 0.24 -7.12 -11.91
C SER A 29 1.27 -8.18 -11.52
N ALA A 30 2.45 -7.76 -11.08
CA ALA A 30 3.54 -8.64 -10.66
C ALA A 30 4.24 -8.10 -9.42
N LEU A 31 4.71 -8.98 -8.56
CA LEU A 31 5.54 -8.63 -7.41
C LEU A 31 7.01 -8.79 -7.83
N ALA A 32 7.68 -7.67 -8.13
CA ALA A 32 9.04 -7.65 -8.64
C ALA A 32 10.10 -7.66 -7.54
N ALA A 33 9.83 -7.01 -6.40
CA ALA A 33 10.79 -6.86 -5.33
C ALA A 33 10.13 -6.82 -3.95
N VAL A 34 10.85 -7.33 -2.94
CA VAL A 34 10.43 -7.24 -1.53
C VAL A 34 11.59 -6.77 -0.65
N MET A 35 11.25 -6.06 0.41
CA MET A 35 12.23 -5.58 1.37
C MET A 35 11.81 -5.90 2.81
N ARG A 36 12.77 -6.34 3.60
CA ARG A 36 12.68 -6.45 5.05
C ARG A 36 14.09 -6.35 5.65
N ARG A 37 14.26 -5.68 6.79
CA ARG A 37 15.57 -5.49 7.45
C ARG A 37 16.26 -6.81 7.84
N ASP A 38 15.51 -7.86 8.08
CA ASP A 38 16.00 -9.20 8.39
C ASP A 38 16.26 -9.96 7.08
N ALA A 39 17.54 -10.22 6.78
CA ALA A 39 17.97 -10.81 5.51
C ALA A 39 17.45 -12.25 5.33
N GLU A 40 17.40 -13.06 6.38
CA GLU A 40 16.91 -14.43 6.29
C GLU A 40 15.41 -14.46 5.98
N LYS A 41 14.64 -13.61 6.69
CA LYS A 41 13.19 -13.54 6.50
C LYS A 41 12.79 -12.95 5.17
N VAL A 42 13.53 -11.98 4.62
CA VAL A 42 13.23 -11.46 3.30
C VAL A 42 13.56 -12.48 2.21
N ALA A 43 14.67 -13.18 2.33
CA ALA A 43 15.04 -14.24 1.40
C ALA A 43 14.04 -15.41 1.42
N ASP A 44 13.58 -15.81 2.63
CA ASP A 44 12.54 -16.84 2.77
C ASP A 44 11.21 -16.40 2.15
N PHE A 45 10.77 -15.16 2.40
CA PHE A 45 9.57 -14.59 1.77
C PHE A 45 9.68 -14.59 0.24
N ALA A 46 10.79 -14.08 -0.31
CA ALA A 46 11.02 -14.02 -1.75
C ALA A 46 10.95 -15.42 -2.39
N ARG A 47 11.60 -16.42 -1.78
CA ARG A 47 11.57 -17.82 -2.24
C ARG A 47 10.15 -18.39 -2.26
N ARG A 48 9.38 -18.24 -1.16
CA ARG A 48 8.02 -18.81 -1.03
C ARG A 48 6.99 -18.17 -1.95
N HIS A 49 7.19 -16.92 -2.27
CA HIS A 49 6.29 -16.15 -3.14
C HIS A 49 6.82 -15.96 -4.56
N ASN A 50 7.93 -16.63 -4.93
CA ASN A 50 8.59 -16.53 -6.24
C ASN A 50 8.89 -15.08 -6.65
N VAL A 51 9.36 -14.25 -5.69
CA VAL A 51 9.75 -12.86 -5.96
C VAL A 51 11.20 -12.83 -6.40
N PRO A 52 11.52 -12.24 -7.56
CA PRO A 52 12.86 -12.31 -8.13
C PRO A 52 13.92 -11.52 -7.36
N LYS A 53 13.52 -10.46 -6.66
CA LYS A 53 14.45 -9.58 -5.95
C LYS A 53 14.09 -9.39 -4.50
N SER A 54 15.11 -9.40 -3.63
CA SER A 54 14.95 -9.13 -2.20
C SER A 54 16.01 -8.15 -1.71
N TYR A 55 15.62 -7.24 -0.82
CA TYR A 55 16.44 -6.17 -0.28
C TYR A 55 16.36 -6.13 1.23
N THR A 56 17.43 -5.70 1.89
CA THR A 56 17.44 -5.39 3.32
C THR A 56 17.34 -3.90 3.61
N ASP A 57 17.49 -3.08 2.58
CA ASP A 57 17.39 -1.63 2.61
C ASP A 57 16.26 -1.11 1.72
N ALA A 58 15.47 -0.17 2.25
CA ALA A 58 14.33 0.40 1.54
C ALA A 58 14.76 1.29 0.37
N ALA A 59 15.84 2.06 0.53
CA ALA A 59 16.35 2.93 -0.52
C ALA A 59 16.79 2.14 -1.76
N ALA A 60 17.41 0.98 -1.54
CA ALA A 60 17.81 0.10 -2.64
C ALA A 60 16.61 -0.45 -3.42
N LEU A 61 15.52 -0.84 -2.74
CA LEU A 61 14.28 -1.25 -3.41
C LEU A 61 13.63 -0.09 -4.16
N ILE A 62 13.56 1.09 -3.52
CA ILE A 62 12.95 2.29 -4.12
C ILE A 62 13.72 2.72 -5.38
N ALA A 63 15.05 2.60 -5.38
CA ALA A 63 15.88 2.93 -6.53
C ALA A 63 15.83 1.90 -7.67
N ASP A 64 15.26 0.71 -7.46
CA ASP A 64 15.20 -0.33 -8.49
C ASP A 64 14.33 0.11 -9.69
N PRO A 65 14.90 0.18 -10.91
CA PRO A 65 14.17 0.63 -12.09
C PRO A 65 13.06 -0.32 -12.55
N GLU A 66 13.08 -1.57 -12.11
CA GLU A 66 12.03 -2.54 -12.42
C GLU A 66 10.80 -2.40 -11.52
N VAL A 67 10.88 -1.64 -10.44
CA VAL A 67 9.75 -1.34 -9.56
C VAL A 67 8.98 -0.14 -10.10
N ASP A 68 7.74 -0.34 -10.51
CA ASP A 68 6.86 0.74 -11.02
C ASP A 68 6.11 1.46 -9.90
N ILE A 69 5.80 0.80 -8.79
CA ILE A 69 5.06 1.33 -7.64
C ILE A 69 5.56 0.73 -6.33
N VAL A 70 5.63 1.52 -5.28
CA VAL A 70 6.06 1.09 -3.94
C VAL A 70 4.87 0.89 -3.01
N TYR A 71 4.77 -0.30 -2.43
CA TYR A 71 3.84 -0.58 -1.35
C TYR A 71 4.55 -0.50 0.00
N VAL A 72 4.15 0.46 0.83
CA VAL A 72 4.69 0.64 2.19
C VAL A 72 3.79 -0.10 3.17
N ALA A 73 4.31 -1.21 3.72
CA ALA A 73 3.60 -2.09 4.66
C ALA A 73 4.35 -2.29 5.99
N THR A 74 5.11 -1.31 6.37
CA THR A 74 5.84 -1.23 7.63
C THR A 74 4.93 -0.81 8.79
N PRO A 75 5.41 -0.74 10.03
CA PRO A 75 4.68 -0.07 11.12
C PRO A 75 4.43 1.41 10.82
N PRO A 76 3.28 1.98 11.29
CA PRO A 76 2.85 3.34 10.92
C PRO A 76 3.87 4.46 11.16
N GLY A 77 4.72 4.32 12.19
CA GLY A 77 5.74 5.32 12.52
C GLY A 77 6.82 5.54 11.43
N THR A 78 6.87 4.70 10.40
CA THR A 78 7.80 4.84 9.28
C THR A 78 7.09 5.11 7.95
N HIS A 79 5.76 5.17 7.94
CA HIS A 79 4.99 5.35 6.70
C HIS A 79 5.32 6.66 6.00
N ARG A 80 5.32 7.77 6.73
CA ARG A 80 5.61 9.11 6.19
C ARG A 80 6.99 9.15 5.52
N GLU A 81 8.03 8.73 6.23
CA GLU A 81 9.40 8.78 5.73
C GLU A 81 9.57 7.96 4.45
N LEU A 82 9.13 6.69 4.46
CA LEU A 82 9.27 5.79 3.33
C LEU A 82 8.40 6.18 2.13
N ALA A 83 7.20 6.69 2.39
CA ALA A 83 6.32 7.17 1.32
C ALA A 83 6.88 8.43 0.65
N VAL A 84 7.36 9.40 1.42
CA VAL A 84 8.00 10.61 0.88
C VAL A 84 9.23 10.25 0.06
N GLN A 85 10.10 9.37 0.57
CA GLN A 85 11.28 8.90 -0.15
C GLN A 85 10.92 8.26 -1.51
N ALA A 86 9.89 7.41 -1.55
CA ALA A 86 9.45 6.79 -2.79
C ALA A 86 8.83 7.79 -3.79
N LEU A 87 8.03 8.73 -3.29
CA LEU A 87 7.44 9.80 -4.10
C LEU A 87 8.51 10.70 -4.71
N GLU A 88 9.51 11.11 -3.93
CA GLU A 88 10.66 11.92 -4.38
C GLU A 88 11.53 11.17 -5.39
N ALA A 89 11.59 9.84 -5.30
CA ALA A 89 12.22 9.00 -6.32
C ALA A 89 11.36 8.83 -7.60
N GLY A 90 10.24 9.54 -7.70
CA GLY A 90 9.35 9.51 -8.87
C GLY A 90 8.45 8.27 -8.95
N LYS A 91 8.25 7.55 -7.84
CA LYS A 91 7.40 6.35 -7.82
C LYS A 91 6.07 6.61 -7.13
N PRO A 92 4.94 6.17 -7.72
CA PRO A 92 3.65 6.10 -7.03
C PRO A 92 3.77 5.27 -5.76
N VAL A 93 2.97 5.61 -4.75
CA VAL A 93 2.96 4.92 -3.45
C VAL A 93 1.58 4.39 -3.11
N TYR A 94 1.54 3.17 -2.61
CA TYR A 94 0.42 2.58 -1.91
C TYR A 94 0.84 2.31 -0.47
N VAL A 95 0.22 3.00 0.53
CA VAL A 95 0.60 2.90 1.93
C VAL A 95 -0.47 2.19 2.75
N GLU A 96 -0.04 1.34 3.69
CA GLU A 96 -0.98 0.70 4.64
C GLU A 96 -1.66 1.72 5.56
N LYS A 97 -2.81 1.28 6.06
CA LYS A 97 -3.55 2.05 7.07
C LYS A 97 -2.93 1.84 8.48
N PRO A 98 -2.97 2.85 9.35
CA PRO A 98 -3.32 4.24 9.07
C PRO A 98 -2.28 4.88 8.15
N MET A 99 -2.66 5.92 7.39
CA MET A 99 -1.78 6.57 6.43
C MET A 99 -0.47 7.06 7.06
N ALA A 100 -0.55 7.67 8.25
CA ALA A 100 0.58 8.12 9.06
C ALA A 100 0.19 8.16 10.55
N MET A 101 1.07 8.63 11.41
CA MET A 101 0.84 8.72 12.86
C MET A 101 -0.11 9.84 13.25
N ASN A 102 -0.18 10.91 12.46
CA ASN A 102 -1.00 12.10 12.74
C ASN A 102 -1.34 12.86 11.46
N HIS A 103 -2.19 13.88 11.60
CA HIS A 103 -2.67 14.71 10.48
C HIS A 103 -1.53 15.48 9.78
N ALA A 104 -0.57 16.02 10.54
CA ALA A 104 0.54 16.78 9.95
C ALA A 104 1.39 15.91 9.02
N GLU A 105 1.74 14.69 9.44
CA GLU A 105 2.44 13.72 8.59
C GLU A 105 1.65 13.35 7.32
N CYS A 106 0.32 13.22 7.43
CA CYS A 106 -0.53 12.99 6.26
C CYS A 106 -0.44 14.14 5.25
N LEU A 107 -0.44 15.39 5.73
CA LEU A 107 -0.29 16.57 4.87
C LEU A 107 1.09 16.62 4.20
N GLU A 108 2.16 16.26 4.91
CA GLU A 108 3.51 16.16 4.34
C GLU A 108 3.56 15.13 3.19
N MET A 109 2.95 13.97 3.36
CA MET A 109 2.88 12.93 2.32
C MET A 109 2.08 13.40 1.11
N ILE A 110 0.96 14.10 1.32
CA ILE A 110 0.14 14.67 0.24
C ILE A 110 0.94 15.71 -0.53
N ALA A 111 1.59 16.64 0.17
CA ALA A 111 2.43 17.68 -0.45
C ALA A 111 3.59 17.07 -1.25
N ALA A 112 4.22 16.02 -0.74
CA ALA A 112 5.28 15.31 -1.46
C ALA A 112 4.75 14.65 -2.75
N ALA A 113 3.55 14.05 -2.70
CA ALA A 113 2.92 13.45 -3.87
C ALA A 113 2.59 14.51 -4.95
N GLU A 114 2.04 15.64 -4.54
CA GLU A 114 1.73 16.78 -5.43
C GLU A 114 3.00 17.34 -6.07
N LYS A 115 4.04 17.61 -5.26
CA LYS A 115 5.33 18.11 -5.71
C LYS A 115 6.01 17.17 -6.71
N ALA A 116 5.96 15.87 -6.46
CA ALA A 116 6.53 14.85 -7.34
C ALA A 116 5.66 14.53 -8.57
N GLY A 117 4.42 15.02 -8.63
CA GLY A 117 3.46 14.64 -9.67
C GLY A 117 3.09 13.15 -9.64
N GLN A 118 3.23 12.49 -8.47
CA GLN A 118 3.00 11.07 -8.30
C GLN A 118 1.70 10.77 -7.56
N LYS A 119 1.18 9.55 -7.74
CA LYS A 119 -0.04 9.11 -7.05
C LYS A 119 0.29 8.55 -5.67
N LEU A 120 -0.51 8.93 -4.68
CA LEU A 120 -0.49 8.39 -3.33
C LEU A 120 -1.84 7.75 -3.01
N PHE A 121 -1.81 6.47 -2.65
CA PHE A 121 -2.99 5.70 -2.29
C PHE A 121 -2.86 5.16 -0.87
N VAL A 122 -3.98 5.10 -0.15
CA VAL A 122 -4.05 4.47 1.17
C VAL A 122 -4.85 3.18 1.11
N ALA A 123 -4.39 2.12 1.77
CA ALA A 123 -4.96 0.78 1.71
C ALA A 123 -6.30 0.63 2.45
N TYR A 124 -7.26 1.48 2.14
CA TYR A 124 -8.65 1.39 2.62
C TYR A 124 -9.47 0.47 1.71
N TYR A 125 -9.03 -0.76 1.53
CA TYR A 125 -9.60 -1.72 0.59
C TYR A 125 -11.12 -1.96 0.78
N ARG A 126 -11.63 -1.80 2.01
CA ARG A 126 -13.07 -1.97 2.29
C ARG A 126 -13.95 -1.01 1.49
N ARG A 127 -13.45 0.17 1.13
CA ARG A 127 -14.19 1.15 0.32
C ARG A 127 -14.62 0.61 -1.05
N ALA A 128 -13.91 -0.37 -1.60
CA ALA A 128 -14.19 -0.98 -2.89
C ALA A 128 -14.92 -2.32 -2.79
N LEU A 129 -15.21 -2.82 -1.58
CA LEU A 129 -15.95 -4.06 -1.43
C LEU A 129 -17.44 -3.86 -1.73
N PRO A 130 -18.09 -4.82 -2.42
CA PRO A 130 -19.50 -4.70 -2.83
C PRO A 130 -20.47 -4.33 -1.71
N TYR A 131 -20.27 -4.88 -0.51
CA TYR A 131 -21.10 -4.55 0.65
C TYR A 131 -21.00 -3.07 1.06
N PHE A 132 -19.78 -2.52 1.09
CA PHE A 132 -19.59 -1.11 1.47
C PHE A 132 -20.05 -0.17 0.35
N LEU A 133 -19.91 -0.56 -0.91
CA LEU A 133 -20.50 0.17 -2.04
C LEU A 133 -22.02 0.19 -1.95
N LYS A 134 -22.65 -0.93 -1.58
CA LYS A 134 -24.11 -0.98 -1.39
C LYS A 134 -24.57 -0.12 -0.21
N VAL A 135 -23.83 -0.12 0.91
CA VAL A 135 -24.12 0.79 2.04
C VAL A 135 -24.05 2.25 1.57
N LYS A 136 -22.99 2.60 0.81
CA LYS A 136 -22.87 3.97 0.27
C LYS A 136 -24.03 4.32 -0.65
N GLU A 137 -24.43 3.44 -1.56
CA GLU A 137 -25.57 3.64 -2.47
C GLU A 137 -26.87 3.92 -1.69
N LEU A 138 -27.15 3.15 -0.64
CA LEU A 138 -28.34 3.32 0.20
C LEU A 138 -28.35 4.64 0.97
N LEU A 139 -27.16 5.08 1.46
CA LEU A 139 -27.00 6.35 2.12
C LEU A 139 -27.19 7.53 1.16
N ASP A 140 -26.51 7.49 0.01
CA ASP A 140 -26.59 8.54 -1.02
C ASP A 140 -27.99 8.63 -1.61
N GLY A 141 -28.70 7.49 -1.74
CA GLY A 141 -30.09 7.41 -2.21
C GLY A 141 -31.14 7.83 -1.18
N GLY A 142 -30.74 8.20 0.04
CA GLY A 142 -31.64 8.66 1.09
C GLY A 142 -32.52 7.55 1.71
N SER A 143 -32.24 6.29 1.44
CA SER A 143 -33.06 5.14 1.90
C SER A 143 -33.18 5.04 3.43
N VAL A 144 -32.24 5.63 4.17
CA VAL A 144 -32.19 5.65 5.63
C VAL A 144 -32.40 7.07 6.21
N GLY A 145 -32.79 8.04 5.35
CA GLY A 145 -32.86 9.43 5.72
C GLY A 145 -31.48 10.05 5.99
N GLN A 146 -31.45 11.14 6.77
CA GLN A 146 -30.19 11.79 7.16
C GLN A 146 -29.49 10.97 8.26
N PRO A 147 -28.28 10.43 8.02
CA PRO A 147 -27.55 9.70 9.04
C PRO A 147 -27.10 10.65 10.17
N LEU A 148 -27.43 10.30 11.41
CA LEU A 148 -27.02 11.06 12.60
C LEU A 148 -25.86 10.36 13.33
N THR A 149 -25.84 9.03 13.28
CA THR A 149 -24.82 8.20 13.97
C THR A 149 -24.60 6.93 13.20
N CYS A 150 -23.37 6.45 13.17
CA CYS A 150 -23.01 5.15 12.64
C CYS A 150 -22.33 4.33 13.74
N LEU A 151 -22.86 3.14 14.03
CA LEU A 151 -22.23 2.15 14.89
C LEU A 151 -21.77 0.99 14.01
N LEU A 152 -20.46 0.81 13.86
CA LEU A 152 -19.88 -0.29 13.11
C LEU A 152 -19.35 -1.36 14.08
N TYR A 153 -19.98 -2.51 14.08
CA TYR A 153 -19.51 -3.69 14.82
C TYR A 153 -18.65 -4.56 13.90
N THR A 154 -17.39 -4.82 14.30
CA THR A 154 -16.48 -5.70 13.58
C THR A 154 -16.03 -6.81 14.52
N SER A 155 -16.32 -8.06 14.18
CA SER A 155 -15.80 -9.25 14.88
C SER A 155 -14.38 -9.60 14.41
#